data_e7bf153b6dadc9cc9dd32011c803a94c
#
_entry.id   e7bf153b6dadc9cc9dd32011c803a94c
#
_cell.length_a   1.000
_cell.length_b   1.000
_cell.length_c   1.000
_cell.angle_alpha   90.00
_cell.angle_beta   90.00
_cell.angle_gamma   90.00
#
_symmetry.space_group_name_H-M   'P 1'
#
loop_
_entity.id
_entity.type
_entity.pdbx_description
1 polymer ?
#
loop_
_entity_poly.entity_id
_entity_poly.type
_entity_poly.pdbx_seq_one_letter_code
_entity_poly.pdbx_strand_id
1 'polypeptide(L)'
;MGIVFFILIFCVVVLAHEFGHFIVAKANGIHVVEFSIGMGPTLLHFDKGDTRYAIKLLPIGGACMFEGEDGLENGSAEDEGEAEEAKAEKETIQDDLGTLKKSGAFPDASVWARIATVVAGPIFNFILAFIFSAIIVGSIGTDLPIVGEVGAGSAAEEAGLMAGDEIVGLNGRSIHLFREISLEAMLNQGEMVDITYERDGERYTTTLTPKYS
;
A
#
# COMPACT_ATOMS: atom_id res chain seq x y z
N MET A 1 19.48 8.42 -7.20
CA MET A 1 19.04 7.74 -5.97
C MET A 1 17.52 7.51 -5.96
N GLY A 2 16.65 8.53 -6.19
CA GLY A 2 15.20 8.40 -6.08
C GLY A 2 14.57 7.31 -6.95
N ILE A 3 14.99 7.18 -8.21
CA ILE A 3 14.46 6.15 -9.14
C ILE A 3 14.74 4.72 -8.64
N VAL A 4 15.93 4.48 -8.08
CA VAL A 4 16.30 3.15 -7.55
C VAL A 4 15.43 2.78 -6.36
N PHE A 5 15.22 3.73 -5.43
CA PHE A 5 14.31 3.53 -4.28
C PHE A 5 12.85 3.32 -4.73
N PHE A 6 12.39 4.07 -5.73
CA PHE A 6 11.06 3.90 -6.30
C PHE A 6 10.87 2.47 -6.86
N ILE A 7 11.81 2.01 -7.71
CA ILE A 7 11.76 0.66 -8.28
C ILE A 7 11.75 -0.39 -7.17
N LEU A 8 12.61 -0.25 -6.15
CA LEU A 8 12.69 -1.19 -5.03
C LEU A 8 11.37 -1.27 -4.26
N ILE A 9 10.79 -0.12 -3.89
CA ILE A 9 9.50 -0.06 -3.19
C ILE A 9 8.40 -0.67 -4.06
N PHE A 10 8.36 -0.32 -5.34
CA PHE A 10 7.40 -0.86 -6.29
C PHE A 10 7.49 -2.39 -6.37
N CYS A 11 8.70 -2.95 -6.49
CA CYS A 11 8.90 -4.40 -6.51
C CYS A 11 8.40 -5.07 -5.22
N VAL A 12 8.66 -4.47 -4.05
CA VAL A 12 8.17 -5.01 -2.77
C VAL A 12 6.65 -5.02 -2.70
N VAL A 13 6.00 -3.93 -3.14
CA VAL A 13 4.53 -3.82 -3.16
C VAL A 13 3.91 -4.85 -4.09
N VAL A 14 4.44 -5.00 -5.31
CA VAL A 14 3.94 -5.99 -6.28
C VAL A 14 4.18 -7.40 -5.77
N LEU A 15 5.36 -7.70 -5.23
CA LEU A 15 5.66 -9.02 -4.69
C LEU A 15 4.71 -9.39 -3.53
N ALA A 16 4.41 -8.45 -2.64
CA ALA A 16 3.45 -8.68 -1.56
C ALA A 16 2.03 -8.95 -2.10
N HIS A 17 1.64 -8.25 -3.16
CA HIS A 17 0.38 -8.45 -3.86
C HIS A 17 0.26 -9.87 -4.43
N GLU A 18 1.24 -10.29 -5.24
CA GLU A 18 1.28 -11.62 -5.84
C GLU A 18 1.36 -12.72 -4.77
N PHE A 19 2.11 -12.47 -3.71
CA PHE A 19 2.21 -13.39 -2.58
C PHE A 19 0.88 -13.57 -1.86
N GLY A 20 0.04 -12.53 -1.79
CA GLY A 20 -1.32 -12.62 -1.29
C GLY A 20 -2.17 -13.60 -2.10
N HIS A 21 -2.18 -13.47 -3.42
CA HIS A 21 -2.85 -14.39 -4.33
C HIS A 21 -2.34 -15.82 -4.14
N PHE A 22 -1.01 -15.98 -4.12
CA PHE A 22 -0.36 -17.27 -3.97
C PHE A 22 -0.78 -18.01 -2.69
N ILE A 23 -0.69 -17.36 -1.52
CA ILE A 23 -1.01 -17.99 -0.24
C ILE A 23 -2.48 -18.39 -0.17
N VAL A 24 -3.38 -17.51 -0.59
CA VAL A 24 -4.81 -17.78 -0.50
C VAL A 24 -5.26 -18.83 -1.50
N ALA A 25 -4.69 -18.83 -2.71
CA ALA A 25 -4.92 -19.89 -3.71
C ALA A 25 -4.51 -21.26 -3.14
N LYS A 26 -3.28 -21.38 -2.64
CA LYS A 26 -2.78 -22.63 -2.04
C LYS A 26 -3.62 -23.08 -0.84
N ALA A 27 -4.05 -22.15 0.02
CA ALA A 27 -4.89 -22.46 1.18
C ALA A 27 -6.28 -22.97 0.78
N ASN A 28 -6.79 -22.58 -0.38
CA ASN A 28 -8.07 -23.03 -0.94
C ASN A 28 -7.94 -24.23 -1.90
N GLY A 29 -6.75 -24.84 -2.02
CA GLY A 29 -6.51 -25.99 -2.88
C GLY A 29 -6.47 -25.64 -4.37
N ILE A 30 -6.31 -24.38 -4.73
CA ILE A 30 -6.14 -23.93 -6.10
C ILE A 30 -4.67 -24.15 -6.50
N HIS A 31 -4.45 -24.80 -7.66
CA HIS A 31 -3.12 -25.07 -8.17
C HIS A 31 -2.52 -23.79 -8.74
N VAL A 32 -1.35 -23.41 -8.20
CA VAL A 32 -0.52 -22.33 -8.73
C VAL A 32 0.53 -22.95 -9.62
N VAL A 33 0.45 -22.70 -10.91
CA VAL A 33 1.39 -23.21 -11.91
C VAL A 33 2.74 -22.51 -11.78
N GLU A 34 2.73 -21.18 -11.72
CA GLU A 34 3.94 -20.39 -11.54
C GLU A 34 3.73 -19.26 -10.52
N PHE A 35 4.76 -19.05 -9.71
CA PHE A 35 4.93 -17.85 -8.91
C PHE A 35 6.26 -17.21 -9.29
N SER A 36 6.21 -16.06 -9.96
CA SER A 36 7.40 -15.40 -10.49
C SER A 36 7.61 -14.00 -9.93
N ILE A 37 8.88 -13.63 -9.80
CA ILE A 37 9.35 -12.29 -9.45
C ILE A 37 9.93 -11.67 -10.70
N GLY A 38 9.38 -10.50 -11.10
CA GLY A 38 9.77 -9.82 -12.30
C GLY A 38 8.95 -10.22 -13.54
N MET A 39 9.32 -9.64 -14.66
CA MET A 39 8.69 -9.85 -15.99
C MET A 39 9.74 -10.21 -17.05
N GLY A 40 9.27 -10.74 -18.18
CA GLY A 40 10.12 -11.13 -19.32
C GLY A 40 10.72 -12.53 -19.19
N PRO A 41 11.82 -12.84 -19.90
CA PRO A 41 12.42 -14.17 -19.96
C PRO A 41 12.85 -14.67 -18.58
N THR A 42 12.62 -15.96 -18.31
CA THR A 42 13.02 -16.61 -17.07
C THR A 42 14.55 -16.76 -17.00
N LEU A 43 15.14 -16.18 -15.96
CA LEU A 43 16.58 -16.32 -15.68
C LEU A 43 16.89 -17.56 -14.87
N LEU A 44 16.11 -17.79 -13.82
CA LEU A 44 16.26 -18.92 -12.91
C LEU A 44 14.88 -19.43 -12.53
N HIS A 45 14.73 -20.73 -12.46
CA HIS A 45 13.54 -21.34 -11.89
C HIS A 45 13.89 -22.60 -11.09
N PHE A 46 13.01 -22.95 -10.17
CA PHE A 46 13.01 -24.25 -9.52
C PHE A 46 11.58 -24.70 -9.28
N ASP A 47 11.35 -26.00 -9.43
CA ASP A 47 10.04 -26.59 -9.27
C ASP A 47 9.92 -27.22 -7.88
N LYS A 48 8.83 -26.94 -7.17
CA LYS A 48 8.54 -27.51 -5.85
C LYS A 48 7.07 -27.88 -5.76
N GLY A 49 6.78 -29.17 -5.73
CA GLY A 49 5.41 -29.69 -5.82
C GLY A 49 4.80 -29.31 -7.17
N ASP A 50 3.64 -28.71 -7.16
CA ASP A 50 2.87 -28.34 -8.34
C ASP A 50 3.13 -26.88 -8.77
N THR A 51 4.19 -26.25 -8.28
CA THR A 51 4.45 -24.84 -8.53
C THR A 51 5.88 -24.61 -8.99
N ARG A 52 6.03 -23.92 -10.09
CA ARG A 52 7.29 -23.34 -10.54
C ARG A 52 7.52 -21.98 -9.85
N TYR A 53 8.66 -21.82 -9.23
CA TYR A 53 9.13 -20.55 -8.69
C TYR A 53 10.18 -19.98 -9.62
N ALA A 54 9.95 -18.78 -10.17
CA ALA A 54 10.82 -18.22 -11.20
C ALA A 54 11.29 -16.79 -10.83
N ILE A 55 12.49 -16.46 -11.30
CA ILE A 55 13.03 -15.09 -11.32
C ILE A 55 13.21 -14.70 -12.78
N LYS A 56 12.55 -13.61 -13.19
CA LYS A 56 12.57 -13.11 -14.55
C LYS A 56 13.54 -11.93 -14.72
N LEU A 57 13.88 -11.63 -15.96
CA LEU A 57 14.96 -10.68 -16.32
C LEU A 57 14.70 -9.25 -15.81
N LEU A 58 13.49 -8.76 -15.96
CA LEU A 58 13.13 -7.40 -15.54
C LEU A 58 12.65 -7.44 -14.09
N PRO A 59 13.33 -6.77 -13.16
CA PRO A 59 12.95 -6.78 -11.75
C PRO A 59 11.75 -5.86 -11.46
N ILE A 60 10.79 -5.82 -12.36
CA ILE A 60 9.58 -5.01 -12.28
C ILE A 60 8.39 -5.95 -12.40
N GLY A 61 7.49 -5.90 -11.41
CA GLY A 61 6.32 -6.76 -11.44
C GLY A 61 6.56 -8.14 -10.81
N GLY A 62 5.61 -9.01 -11.04
CA GLY A 62 5.56 -10.41 -10.67
C GLY A 62 4.32 -11.04 -11.28
N ALA A 63 4.17 -12.34 -11.13
CA ALA A 63 2.96 -13.05 -11.57
C ALA A 63 2.69 -14.26 -10.69
N CYS A 64 1.41 -14.50 -10.44
CA CYS A 64 0.90 -15.72 -9.84
C CYS A 64 -0.08 -16.36 -10.82
N MET A 65 0.38 -17.39 -11.55
CA MET A 65 -0.41 -18.06 -12.59
C MET A 65 -1.15 -19.26 -12.03
N PHE A 66 -2.45 -19.34 -12.30
CA PHE A 66 -3.30 -20.46 -11.85
C PHE A 66 -3.60 -21.41 -12.98
N GLU A 67 -3.80 -22.69 -12.63
CA GLU A 67 -4.25 -23.69 -13.58
C GLU A 67 -5.65 -23.35 -14.11
N GLY A 68 -5.84 -23.32 -15.44
CA GLY A 68 -7.13 -23.09 -16.09
C GLY A 68 -7.60 -21.64 -16.13
N GLU A 69 -6.75 -20.67 -15.82
CA GLU A 69 -7.09 -19.23 -15.84
C GLU A 69 -7.35 -18.69 -17.26
N ASP A 70 -6.76 -19.33 -18.29
CA ASP A 70 -6.84 -18.88 -19.68
C ASP A 70 -8.28 -18.84 -20.26
N GLY A 71 -9.24 -19.50 -19.59
CA GLY A 71 -10.66 -19.44 -19.96
C GLY A 71 -11.37 -18.15 -19.57
N LEU A 72 -10.79 -17.31 -18.72
CA LEU A 72 -11.38 -16.07 -18.18
C LEU A 72 -10.86 -14.81 -18.89
N GLU A 73 -9.71 -14.88 -19.57
CA GLU A 73 -9.08 -13.74 -20.25
C GLU A 73 -9.72 -13.35 -21.59
N ASN A 74 -10.66 -14.13 -22.12
CA ASN A 74 -11.36 -13.81 -23.38
C ASN A 74 -12.34 -12.62 -23.30
N GLY A 75 -12.30 -11.81 -22.22
CA GLY A 75 -13.21 -10.70 -21.98
C GLY A 75 -12.61 -9.30 -22.01
N SER A 76 -11.29 -9.14 -22.04
CA SER A 76 -10.66 -7.82 -22.13
C SER A 76 -9.51 -7.84 -23.14
N ALA A 77 -9.83 -7.36 -24.35
CA ALA A 77 -8.88 -7.11 -25.41
C ALA A 77 -8.01 -5.90 -25.02
N GLU A 78 -6.79 -6.15 -24.56
CA GLU A 78 -5.69 -5.19 -24.67
C GLU A 78 -4.37 -5.97 -24.60
N ASP A 79 -3.62 -5.93 -25.71
CA ASP A 79 -2.28 -6.48 -25.96
C ASP A 79 -2.19 -7.98 -26.32
N GLU A 80 -2.54 -8.29 -27.58
CA GLU A 80 -2.45 -9.65 -28.16
C GLU A 80 -1.02 -10.25 -28.13
N GLY A 81 0.02 -9.43 -28.08
CA GLY A 81 1.42 -9.88 -28.10
C GLY A 81 1.92 -10.45 -26.78
N GLU A 82 1.61 -9.79 -25.66
CA GLU A 82 2.01 -10.25 -24.32
C GLU A 82 1.19 -11.47 -23.88
N ALA A 83 -0.07 -11.55 -24.31
CA ALA A 83 -0.94 -12.70 -24.03
C ALA A 83 -0.48 -13.98 -24.75
N GLU A 84 0.03 -13.90 -25.99
CA GLU A 84 0.57 -15.06 -26.71
C GLU A 84 1.88 -15.58 -26.10
N GLU A 85 2.79 -14.70 -25.68
CA GLU A 85 4.03 -15.12 -25.00
C GLU A 85 3.72 -15.76 -23.64
N ALA A 86 2.79 -15.20 -22.86
CA ALA A 86 2.37 -15.76 -21.58
C ALA A 86 1.67 -17.14 -21.75
N LYS A 87 0.87 -17.33 -22.81
CA LYS A 87 0.26 -18.62 -23.12
C LYS A 87 1.29 -19.67 -23.49
N ALA A 88 2.24 -19.32 -24.36
CA ALA A 88 3.30 -20.25 -24.78
C ALA A 88 4.18 -20.66 -23.59
N GLU A 89 4.46 -19.73 -22.66
CA GLU A 89 5.23 -20.02 -21.44
C GLU A 89 4.44 -20.94 -20.50
N LYS A 90 3.12 -20.70 -20.31
CA LYS A 90 2.23 -21.57 -19.50
C LYS A 90 2.16 -22.99 -20.05
N GLU A 91 1.95 -23.17 -21.37
CA GLU A 91 1.91 -24.47 -21.99
C GLU A 91 3.22 -25.23 -21.78
N THR A 92 4.36 -24.58 -21.97
CA THR A 92 5.69 -25.16 -21.73
C THR A 92 5.88 -25.59 -20.27
N ILE A 93 5.47 -24.78 -19.33
CA ILE A 93 5.56 -25.08 -17.89
C ILE A 93 4.66 -26.26 -17.53
N GLN A 94 3.47 -26.31 -18.08
CA GLN A 94 2.48 -27.36 -17.81
C GLN A 94 2.91 -28.70 -18.38
N ASP A 95 3.57 -28.71 -19.54
CA ASP A 95 4.17 -29.91 -20.14
C ASP A 95 5.36 -30.43 -19.33
N ASP A 96 6.20 -29.54 -18.80
CA ASP A 96 7.37 -29.87 -17.98
C ASP A 96 6.99 -30.44 -16.60
N LEU A 97 5.92 -29.92 -15.97
CA LEU A 97 5.44 -30.37 -14.66
C LEU A 97 4.56 -31.62 -14.70
N GLY A 98 4.19 -32.06 -15.89
CA GLY A 98 3.27 -33.19 -16.13
C GLY A 98 1.81 -32.78 -15.94
N THR A 99 0.90 -33.66 -16.44
CA THR A 99 -0.54 -33.45 -16.35
C THR A 99 -0.98 -33.36 -14.89
N LEU A 100 -1.12 -32.14 -14.36
CA LEU A 100 -1.68 -31.88 -13.04
C LEU A 100 -3.10 -32.45 -12.98
N LYS A 101 -3.43 -33.13 -11.91
CA LYS A 101 -4.77 -33.70 -11.68
C LYS A 101 -5.80 -32.56 -11.80
N LYS A 102 -6.84 -32.76 -12.59
CA LYS A 102 -7.98 -31.84 -12.83
C LYS A 102 -8.75 -31.32 -11.60
N SER A 103 -8.29 -31.57 -10.40
CA SER A 103 -8.91 -31.22 -9.13
C SER A 103 -8.08 -30.13 -8.45
N GLY A 104 -8.28 -28.92 -8.87
CA GLY A 104 -7.57 -27.76 -8.30
C GLY A 104 -7.44 -26.56 -9.25
N ALA A 105 -7.99 -26.68 -10.45
CA ALA A 105 -8.00 -25.57 -11.42
C ALA A 105 -8.82 -24.39 -10.86
N PHE A 106 -8.39 -23.18 -11.16
CA PHE A 106 -9.04 -21.96 -10.69
C PHE A 106 -10.54 -21.87 -11.06
N PRO A 107 -10.99 -22.25 -12.28
CA PRO A 107 -12.40 -22.26 -12.64
C PRO A 107 -13.24 -23.26 -11.84
N ASP A 108 -12.64 -24.37 -11.42
CA ASP A 108 -13.32 -25.45 -10.69
C ASP A 108 -13.44 -25.16 -9.19
N ALA A 109 -12.69 -24.18 -8.70
CA ALA A 109 -12.75 -23.75 -7.33
C ALA A 109 -14.09 -23.08 -6.98
N SER A 110 -14.49 -23.15 -5.73
CA SER A 110 -15.71 -22.49 -5.26
C SER A 110 -15.66 -20.98 -5.53
N VAL A 111 -16.83 -20.36 -5.76
CA VAL A 111 -16.91 -18.92 -6.01
C VAL A 111 -16.24 -18.11 -4.89
N TRP A 112 -16.42 -18.53 -3.65
CA TRP A 112 -15.81 -17.87 -2.49
C TRP A 112 -14.29 -18.00 -2.46
N ALA A 113 -13.75 -19.17 -2.84
CA ALA A 113 -12.32 -19.40 -2.97
C ALA A 113 -11.70 -18.49 -4.04
N ARG A 114 -12.36 -18.36 -5.20
CA ARG A 114 -11.94 -17.48 -6.29
C ARG A 114 -11.96 -16.01 -5.87
N ILE A 115 -13.05 -15.55 -5.26
CA ILE A 115 -13.15 -14.18 -4.73
C ILE A 115 -12.07 -13.93 -3.68
N ALA A 116 -11.89 -14.84 -2.72
CA ALA A 116 -10.86 -14.72 -1.69
C ALA A 116 -9.45 -14.61 -2.30
N THR A 117 -9.16 -15.43 -3.31
CA THR A 117 -7.88 -15.42 -4.02
C THR A 117 -7.66 -14.08 -4.72
N VAL A 118 -8.64 -13.57 -5.46
CA VAL A 118 -8.53 -12.27 -6.19
C VAL A 118 -8.39 -11.09 -5.22
N VAL A 119 -9.15 -11.08 -4.13
CA VAL A 119 -9.12 -9.99 -3.15
C VAL A 119 -7.87 -10.04 -2.25
N ALA A 120 -7.20 -11.19 -2.16
CA ALA A 120 -6.03 -11.37 -1.33
C ALA A 120 -4.86 -10.44 -1.69
N GLY A 121 -4.61 -10.19 -2.97
CA GLY A 121 -3.55 -9.27 -3.42
C GLY A 121 -3.68 -7.89 -2.81
N PRO A 122 -4.79 -7.17 -3.05
CA PRO A 122 -5.04 -5.88 -2.40
C PRO A 122 -4.96 -5.92 -0.87
N ILE A 123 -5.52 -6.96 -0.24
CA ILE A 123 -5.48 -7.10 1.23
C ILE A 123 -4.03 -7.18 1.73
N PHE A 124 -3.16 -7.95 1.08
CA PHE A 124 -1.76 -8.04 1.47
C PHE A 124 -1.02 -6.71 1.32
N ASN A 125 -1.37 -5.90 0.32
CA ASN A 125 -0.85 -4.54 0.20
C ASN A 125 -1.31 -3.63 1.34
N PHE A 126 -2.55 -3.73 1.80
CA PHE A 126 -3.03 -3.01 2.99
C PHE A 126 -2.29 -3.45 4.26
N ILE A 127 -2.08 -4.76 4.43
CA ILE A 127 -1.30 -5.30 5.56
C ILE A 127 0.14 -4.75 5.52
N LEU A 128 0.77 -4.78 4.34
CA LEU A 128 2.11 -4.24 4.15
C LEU A 128 2.18 -2.75 4.48
N ALA A 129 1.23 -1.95 3.99
CA ALA A 129 1.13 -0.53 4.27
C ALA A 129 0.95 -0.26 5.76
N PHE A 130 0.12 -1.05 6.44
CA PHE A 130 -0.08 -0.96 7.89
C PHE A 130 1.22 -1.26 8.66
N ILE A 131 1.94 -2.32 8.28
CA ILE A 131 3.22 -2.68 8.90
C ILE A 131 4.24 -1.55 8.74
N PHE A 132 4.40 -1.01 7.52
CA PHE A 132 5.32 0.11 7.29
C PHE A 132 4.91 1.36 8.05
N SER A 133 3.60 1.70 8.08
CA SER A 133 3.11 2.81 8.88
C SER A 133 3.41 2.65 10.37
N ALA A 134 3.20 1.45 10.91
CA ALA A 134 3.51 1.16 12.32
C ALA A 134 5.02 1.28 12.61
N ILE A 135 5.88 0.82 11.70
CA ILE A 135 7.34 0.96 11.82
C ILE A 135 7.74 2.45 11.78
N ILE A 136 7.19 3.22 10.84
CA ILE A 136 7.50 4.64 10.69
C ILE A 136 7.07 5.41 11.94
N VAL A 137 5.81 5.23 12.36
CA VAL A 137 5.27 5.90 13.55
C VAL A 137 6.04 5.49 14.82
N GLY A 138 6.39 4.19 14.94
CA GLY A 138 7.16 3.70 16.08
C GLY A 138 8.63 4.18 16.11
N SER A 139 9.20 4.50 14.93
CA SER A 139 10.61 4.92 14.82
C SER A 139 10.82 6.43 14.87
N ILE A 140 9.92 7.19 14.24
CA ILE A 140 10.04 8.64 14.08
C ILE A 140 9.14 9.37 15.08
N GLY A 141 8.07 8.71 15.55
CA GLY A 141 7.02 9.34 16.33
C GLY A 141 5.95 9.96 15.43
N THR A 142 5.00 10.64 16.05
CA THR A 142 3.97 11.42 15.39
C THR A 142 4.30 12.90 15.48
N ASP A 143 3.92 13.68 14.48
CA ASP A 143 4.01 15.14 14.52
C ASP A 143 2.99 15.66 15.54
N LEU A 144 3.42 15.80 16.79
CA LEU A 144 2.59 16.36 17.85
C LEU A 144 2.30 17.84 17.53
N PRO A 145 1.11 18.34 17.84
CA PRO A 145 0.70 19.71 17.59
C PRO A 145 1.27 20.67 18.63
N ILE A 146 2.60 20.62 18.85
CA ILE A 146 3.33 21.44 19.82
C ILE A 146 3.89 22.66 19.11
N VAL A 147 3.68 23.83 19.70
CA VAL A 147 4.28 25.09 19.22
C VAL A 147 5.78 25.06 19.46
N GLY A 148 6.56 24.98 18.38
CA GLY A 148 8.03 24.91 18.44
C GLY A 148 8.65 26.27 18.72
N GLU A 149 8.25 27.30 17.95
CA GLU A 149 8.76 28.67 18.03
C GLU A 149 7.64 29.66 17.67
N VAL A 150 7.59 30.78 18.39
CA VAL A 150 6.66 31.86 18.09
C VAL A 150 7.45 33.06 17.58
N GLY A 151 7.21 33.40 16.31
CA GLY A 151 7.89 34.53 15.65
C GLY A 151 7.43 35.87 16.24
N ALA A 152 8.35 36.81 16.43
CA ALA A 152 8.04 38.16 16.90
C ALA A 152 7.08 38.87 15.93
N GLY A 153 6.00 39.48 16.45
CA GLY A 153 4.96 40.15 15.66
C GLY A 153 4.02 39.20 14.93
N SER A 154 4.10 37.89 15.20
CA SER A 154 3.19 36.90 14.63
C SER A 154 1.81 36.94 15.29
N ALA A 155 0.77 36.45 14.59
CA ALA A 155 -0.55 36.27 15.16
C ALA A 155 -0.56 35.35 16.39
N ALA A 156 0.36 34.38 16.42
CA ALA A 156 0.52 33.49 17.57
C ALA A 156 1.04 34.20 18.80
N GLU A 157 2.01 35.13 18.64
CA GLU A 157 2.48 35.97 19.76
C GLU A 157 1.38 36.92 20.27
N GLU A 158 0.66 37.57 19.34
CA GLU A 158 -0.48 38.45 19.69
C GLU A 158 -1.58 37.69 20.43
N ALA A 159 -1.78 36.41 20.13
CA ALA A 159 -2.73 35.52 20.77
C ALA A 159 -2.22 34.93 22.12
N GLY A 160 -0.97 35.20 22.50
CA GLY A 160 -0.37 34.75 23.76
C GLY A 160 0.11 33.30 23.75
N LEU A 161 0.27 32.67 22.56
CA LEU A 161 0.87 31.36 22.43
C LEU A 161 2.37 31.44 22.72
N MET A 162 2.91 30.37 23.29
CA MET A 162 4.33 30.23 23.64
C MET A 162 4.89 28.92 23.11
N ALA A 163 6.19 28.86 22.94
CA ALA A 163 6.87 27.60 22.64
C ALA A 163 6.61 26.60 23.76
N GLY A 164 6.25 25.37 23.37
CA GLY A 164 5.86 24.30 24.28
C GLY A 164 4.36 24.11 24.48
N ASP A 165 3.52 25.06 24.04
CA ASP A 165 2.06 24.88 24.08
C ASP A 165 1.63 23.72 23.16
N GLU A 166 0.77 22.85 23.63
CA GLU A 166 0.15 21.80 22.83
C GLU A 166 -1.22 22.24 22.34
N ILE A 167 -1.42 22.33 21.02
CA ILE A 167 -2.71 22.70 20.43
C ILE A 167 -3.62 21.47 20.44
N VAL A 168 -4.64 21.51 21.31
CA VAL A 168 -5.58 20.39 21.48
C VAL A 168 -6.91 20.60 20.79
N GLY A 169 -7.18 21.81 20.27
CA GLY A 169 -8.42 22.11 19.57
C GLY A 169 -8.35 23.33 18.67
N LEU A 170 -9.08 23.29 17.55
CA LEU A 170 -9.31 24.42 16.62
C LEU A 170 -10.80 24.48 16.25
N ASN A 171 -11.41 25.66 16.39
CA ASN A 171 -12.82 25.89 16.06
C ASN A 171 -13.77 24.84 16.68
N GLY A 172 -13.48 24.40 17.91
CA GLY A 172 -14.26 23.38 18.62
C GLY A 172 -14.02 21.94 18.18
N ARG A 173 -13.10 21.69 17.24
CA ARG A 173 -12.65 20.34 16.86
C ARG A 173 -11.40 19.96 17.62
N SER A 174 -11.32 18.70 18.08
CA SER A 174 -10.11 18.18 18.70
C SER A 174 -9.01 18.02 17.67
N ILE A 175 -7.79 18.39 18.03
CA ILE A 175 -6.57 18.28 17.21
C ILE A 175 -5.64 17.27 17.87
N HIS A 176 -5.07 16.38 17.07
CA HIS A 176 -4.15 15.34 17.53
C HIS A 176 -2.82 15.34 16.75
N LEU A 177 -2.82 15.95 15.55
CA LEU A 177 -1.64 16.00 14.69
C LEU A 177 -1.41 17.43 14.19
N PHE A 178 -0.14 17.79 14.04
CA PHE A 178 0.23 19.10 13.49
C PHE A 178 -0.35 19.37 12.09
N ARG A 179 -0.50 18.32 11.27
CA ARG A 179 -1.09 18.44 9.92
C ARG A 179 -2.53 18.91 9.93
N GLU A 180 -3.30 18.61 10.98
CA GLU A 180 -4.68 19.07 11.13
C GLU A 180 -4.73 20.58 11.30
N ILE A 181 -3.75 21.17 12.02
CA ILE A 181 -3.60 22.62 12.15
C ILE A 181 -3.35 23.28 10.79
N SER A 182 -2.43 22.69 10.00
CA SER A 182 -2.11 23.21 8.67
C SER A 182 -3.31 23.16 7.73
N LEU A 183 -4.09 22.06 7.77
CA LEU A 183 -5.30 21.91 6.98
C LEU A 183 -6.37 22.93 7.37
N GLU A 184 -6.64 23.09 8.67
CA GLU A 184 -7.64 24.03 9.18
C GLU A 184 -7.25 25.48 8.86
N ALA A 185 -5.95 25.81 8.96
CA ALA A 185 -5.43 27.11 8.57
C ALA A 185 -5.60 27.40 7.07
N MET A 186 -5.44 26.38 6.20
CA MET A 186 -5.69 26.50 4.76
C MET A 186 -7.17 26.70 4.43
N LEU A 187 -8.07 26.04 5.17
CA LEU A 187 -9.50 26.11 4.93
C LEU A 187 -10.11 27.42 5.44
N ASN A 188 -9.55 28.01 6.49
CA ASN A 188 -10.05 29.23 7.14
C ASN A 188 -9.14 30.43 6.90
N GLN A 189 -8.68 30.62 5.66
CA GLN A 189 -7.77 31.71 5.30
C GLN A 189 -8.35 33.10 5.60
N GLY A 190 -7.69 33.83 6.49
CA GLY A 190 -8.09 35.19 6.85
C GLY A 190 -9.27 35.29 7.80
N GLU A 191 -9.84 34.17 8.23
CA GLU A 191 -10.88 34.13 9.24
C GLU A 191 -10.29 33.99 10.65
N MET A 192 -11.05 34.44 11.64
CA MET A 192 -10.68 34.26 13.05
C MET A 192 -10.84 32.78 13.43
N VAL A 193 -9.82 32.21 14.05
CA VAL A 193 -9.79 30.79 14.46
C VAL A 193 -9.69 30.74 16.00
N ASP A 194 -10.60 29.99 16.60
CA ASP A 194 -10.56 29.67 18.02
C ASP A 194 -9.56 28.56 18.28
N ILE A 195 -8.56 28.81 19.13
CA ILE A 195 -7.52 27.83 19.48
C ILE A 195 -7.67 27.43 20.94
N THR A 196 -7.75 26.13 21.18
CA THR A 196 -7.62 25.58 22.54
C THR A 196 -6.24 24.91 22.63
N TYR A 197 -5.48 25.29 23.63
CA TYR A 197 -4.14 24.76 23.89
C TYR A 197 -3.97 24.37 25.36
N GLU A 198 -3.01 23.50 25.59
CA GLU A 198 -2.63 23.01 26.90
C GLU A 198 -1.22 23.51 27.24
N ARG A 199 -1.06 24.13 28.41
CA ARG A 199 0.20 24.64 28.97
C ARG A 199 0.27 24.23 30.43
N ASP A 200 1.35 23.53 30.81
CA ASP A 200 1.56 23.07 32.20
C ASP A 200 0.40 22.20 32.74
N GLY A 201 -0.32 21.49 31.87
CA GLY A 201 -1.45 20.65 32.23
C GLY A 201 -2.78 21.39 32.40
N GLU A 202 -2.82 22.69 32.14
CA GLU A 202 -4.05 23.50 32.16
C GLU A 202 -4.47 23.88 30.74
N ARG A 203 -5.79 23.92 30.48
CA ARG A 203 -6.36 24.28 29.17
C ARG A 203 -6.71 25.76 29.11
N TYR A 204 -6.29 26.37 28.02
CA TYR A 204 -6.55 27.76 27.68
C TYR A 204 -7.21 27.85 26.33
N THR A 205 -7.98 28.90 26.10
CA THR A 205 -8.58 29.20 24.79
C THR A 205 -8.22 30.63 24.41
N THR A 206 -7.80 30.81 23.16
CA THR A 206 -7.51 32.12 22.58
C THR A 206 -8.01 32.15 21.14
N THR A 207 -8.03 33.32 20.53
CA THR A 207 -8.40 33.49 19.13
C THR A 207 -7.26 34.14 18.37
N LEU A 208 -7.03 33.71 17.15
CA LEU A 208 -6.09 34.37 16.25
C LEU A 208 -6.63 34.39 14.82
N THR A 209 -6.15 35.35 14.03
CA THR A 209 -6.36 35.40 12.60
C THR A 209 -5.04 35.06 11.90
N PRO A 210 -4.96 33.93 11.15
CA PRO A 210 -3.75 33.56 10.47
C PRO A 210 -3.30 34.66 9.50
N LYS A 211 -2.04 35.12 9.64
CA LYS A 211 -1.41 36.06 8.71
C LYS A 211 -0.56 35.27 7.73
N TYR A 212 -0.83 35.41 6.45
CA TYR A 212 0.01 34.83 5.40
C TYR A 212 1.07 35.84 5.00
N SER A 213 2.32 35.43 5.03
CA SER A 213 3.47 36.19 4.51
C SER A 213 3.85 35.69 3.14
#